data_fe1a860ac5e02250f87d1ec09995e497
#
_entry.id   fe1a860ac5e02250f87d1ec09995e497
#
_cell.length_a   1.000
_cell.length_b   1.000
_cell.length_c   1.000
_cell.angle_alpha   90.00
_cell.angle_beta   90.00
_cell.angle_gamma   90.00
#
_symmetry.space_group_name_H-M   'P 1'
#
loop_
_entity.id
_entity.type
_entity.pdbx_description
1 polymer ?
#
loop_
_entity_poly.entity_id
_entity_poly.type
_entity_poly.pdbx_seq_one_letter_code
_entity_poly.pdbx_strand_id
1 'polypeptide(L)'
;MGKKSNITHQCLKELNKQKKFGESKFEAKQAARKAGRNSATVRGIYSTVTFNSYVRVCKQFIAETITNHKNVKTFADCKKYVPEFLQDKEDKGLSAWTLAQYGSALASAYDCQKNDFGYDYPVRHRANIKRCRGVNSSDYRSPEERWDTAKMVLKATGCRRTEALRLRKEDFREATNGNLEVFKRGKGGIERWCLVNPKYTGELREYLKTAETHPVSGENRLFLKAQLPQSSIHDMRADYARDLYQYFEDRGDVATGKIYHCKGDMLGRSFDKGILSAVSYNLQHSRDNVVVNHYLWK
;
A
#
# COMPACT_ATOMS: atom_id res chain seq x y z
N MET A 1 -31.84 33.75 13.59
CA MET A 1 -31.76 32.28 13.53
C MET A 1 -30.62 31.90 12.58
N GLY A 2 -29.51 31.36 13.12
CA GLY A 2 -28.37 30.92 12.29
C GLY A 2 -28.77 29.76 11.37
N LYS A 3 -28.37 29.77 10.09
CA LYS A 3 -28.57 28.66 9.16
C LYS A 3 -28.03 27.37 9.78
N LYS A 4 -28.89 26.35 9.99
CA LYS A 4 -28.41 25.02 10.38
C LYS A 4 -27.38 24.55 9.39
N SER A 5 -26.17 24.20 9.87
CA SER A 5 -25.11 23.72 9.00
C SER A 5 -25.53 22.38 8.38
N ASN A 6 -25.26 22.22 7.07
CA ASN A 6 -25.54 20.99 6.33
C ASN A 6 -24.84 19.78 7.02
N ILE A 7 -25.50 18.62 7.06
CA ILE A 7 -24.99 17.38 7.67
C ILE A 7 -23.60 17.03 7.16
N THR A 8 -23.36 17.17 5.85
CA THR A 8 -22.03 16.97 5.25
C THR A 8 -20.98 17.93 5.84
N HIS A 9 -21.36 19.19 6.08
CA HIS A 9 -20.44 20.15 6.69
C HIS A 9 -20.13 19.80 8.16
N GLN A 10 -21.11 19.31 8.92
CA GLN A 10 -20.89 18.82 10.28
C GLN A 10 -19.88 17.66 10.27
N CYS A 11 -20.06 16.67 9.39
CA CYS A 11 -19.12 15.56 9.24
C CYS A 11 -17.70 16.02 8.86
N LEU A 12 -17.58 16.94 7.90
CA LEU A 12 -16.28 17.47 7.49
C LEU A 12 -15.58 18.23 8.63
N LYS A 13 -16.33 18.92 9.47
CA LYS A 13 -15.80 19.58 10.67
C LYS A 13 -15.17 18.56 11.62
N GLU A 14 -15.83 17.43 11.86
CA GLU A 14 -15.30 16.36 12.73
C GLU A 14 -14.07 15.69 12.10
N LEU A 15 -14.09 15.36 10.81
CA LEU A 15 -12.91 14.82 10.12
C LEU A 15 -11.72 15.80 10.13
N ASN A 16 -11.97 17.11 10.02
CA ASN A 16 -10.90 18.10 10.08
C ASN A 16 -10.18 18.14 11.43
N LYS A 17 -10.88 17.89 12.53
CA LYS A 17 -10.27 17.77 13.87
C LYS A 17 -9.27 16.61 13.97
N GLN A 18 -9.45 15.58 13.13
CA GLN A 18 -8.60 14.38 13.12
C GLN A 18 -7.33 14.54 12.27
N LYS A 19 -7.15 15.68 11.57
CA LYS A 19 -5.98 15.92 10.72
C LYS A 19 -4.70 16.03 11.55
N LYS A 20 -3.70 15.27 11.13
CA LYS A 20 -2.33 15.26 11.63
C LYS A 20 -1.34 15.23 10.46
N PHE A 21 -1.57 16.12 9.50
CA PHE A 21 -0.72 16.20 8.31
C PHE A 21 0.65 16.76 8.69
N GLY A 22 1.71 16.14 8.15
CA GLY A 22 3.08 16.47 8.51
C GLY A 22 3.62 15.68 9.73
N GLU A 23 2.73 15.12 10.57
CA GLU A 23 3.17 14.26 11.67
C GLU A 23 3.44 12.81 11.19
N SER A 24 4.32 12.11 11.92
CA SER A 24 4.63 10.70 11.67
C SER A 24 3.71 9.77 12.45
N LYS A 25 2.85 9.03 11.76
CA LYS A 25 2.04 7.97 12.39
C LYS A 25 2.90 6.88 13.03
N PHE A 26 4.10 6.64 12.50
CA PHE A 26 5.03 5.66 13.04
C PHE A 26 5.53 6.09 14.42
N GLU A 27 5.98 7.34 14.57
CA GLU A 27 6.43 7.90 15.84
C GLU A 27 5.30 7.94 16.88
N ALA A 28 4.10 8.35 16.47
CA ALA A 28 2.94 8.32 17.34
C ALA A 28 2.65 6.89 17.88
N LYS A 29 2.80 5.87 17.04
CA LYS A 29 2.66 4.47 17.46
C LYS A 29 3.81 4.01 18.36
N GLN A 30 5.03 4.45 18.11
CA GLN A 30 6.17 4.16 18.97
C GLN A 30 5.99 4.79 20.35
N ALA A 31 5.57 6.06 20.41
CA ALA A 31 5.29 6.76 21.65
C ALA A 31 4.17 6.06 22.45
N ALA A 32 3.10 5.61 21.76
CA ALA A 32 2.03 4.85 22.41
C ALA A 32 2.55 3.55 23.04
N ARG A 33 3.41 2.79 22.33
CA ARG A 33 4.01 1.55 22.84
C ARG A 33 4.93 1.81 24.04
N LYS A 34 5.79 2.85 23.95
CA LYS A 34 6.66 3.24 25.07
C LYS A 34 5.86 3.63 26.32
N ALA A 35 4.68 4.21 26.13
CA ALA A 35 3.75 4.55 27.20
C ALA A 35 2.85 3.37 27.64
N GLY A 36 3.14 2.13 27.25
CA GLY A 36 2.34 0.95 27.57
C GLY A 36 0.94 0.90 26.93
N ARG A 37 0.63 1.82 26.00
CA ARG A 37 -0.68 1.88 25.33
C ARG A 37 -0.71 1.01 24.05
N ASN A 38 -1.88 0.50 23.72
CA ASN A 38 -2.05 -0.23 22.46
C ASN A 38 -1.86 0.71 21.25
N SER A 39 -0.84 0.44 20.43
CA SER A 39 -0.55 1.23 19.24
C SER A 39 -1.65 1.17 18.16
N ALA A 40 -2.61 0.24 18.25
CA ALA A 40 -3.77 0.19 17.38
C ALA A 40 -4.77 1.32 17.68
N THR A 41 -4.75 1.86 18.89
CA THR A 41 -5.64 2.95 19.32
C THR A 41 -5.17 4.34 18.90
N VAL A 42 -3.97 4.45 18.28
CA VAL A 42 -3.45 5.73 17.79
C VAL A 42 -4.35 6.27 16.68
N ARG A 43 -5.06 7.34 16.98
CA ARG A 43 -5.99 8.01 16.08
C ARG A 43 -5.32 9.13 15.30
N GLY A 44 -6.01 9.62 14.29
CA GLY A 44 -5.58 10.72 13.44
C GLY A 44 -5.43 10.35 11.97
N ILE A 45 -5.56 11.36 11.13
CA ILE A 45 -5.45 11.24 9.66
C ILE A 45 -4.16 11.92 9.21
N TYR A 46 -3.16 11.13 8.91
CA TYR A 46 -1.77 11.57 8.65
C TYR A 46 -1.46 11.85 7.18
N SER A 47 -2.41 11.65 6.26
CA SER A 47 -2.19 11.93 4.84
C SER A 47 -3.44 12.47 4.15
N THR A 48 -3.23 13.36 3.18
CA THR A 48 -4.30 13.92 2.33
C THR A 48 -5.07 12.81 1.59
N VAL A 49 -4.37 11.77 1.11
CA VAL A 49 -5.00 10.64 0.40
C VAL A 49 -5.99 9.91 1.31
N THR A 50 -5.60 9.63 2.55
CA THR A 50 -6.49 9.00 3.54
C THR A 50 -7.68 9.91 3.86
N PHE A 51 -7.43 11.20 4.08
CA PHE A 51 -8.48 12.18 4.34
C PHE A 51 -9.51 12.22 3.21
N ASN A 52 -9.06 12.36 1.97
CA ASN A 52 -9.95 12.40 0.80
C ASN A 52 -10.75 11.10 0.63
N SER A 53 -10.12 9.96 0.92
CA SER A 53 -10.83 8.67 0.92
C SER A 53 -11.91 8.62 1.99
N TYR A 54 -11.64 9.11 3.20
CA TYR A 54 -12.60 9.16 4.29
C TYR A 54 -13.76 10.12 3.98
N VAL A 55 -13.46 11.31 3.43
CA VAL A 55 -14.47 12.27 2.97
C VAL A 55 -15.41 11.63 1.96
N ARG A 56 -14.89 10.86 1.00
CA ARG A 56 -15.71 10.18 -0.01
C ARG A 56 -16.67 9.18 0.64
N VAL A 57 -16.17 8.35 1.55
CA VAL A 57 -17.01 7.36 2.27
C VAL A 57 -18.10 8.05 3.10
N CYS A 58 -17.72 9.09 3.86
CA CYS A 58 -18.67 9.82 4.67
C CYS A 58 -19.77 10.52 3.84
N LYS A 59 -19.39 11.13 2.69
CA LYS A 59 -20.37 11.73 1.78
C LYS A 59 -21.34 10.69 1.23
N GLN A 60 -20.85 9.51 0.85
CA GLN A 60 -21.69 8.42 0.38
C GLN A 60 -22.65 7.95 1.48
N PHE A 61 -22.14 7.70 2.68
CA PHE A 61 -22.93 7.31 3.84
C PHE A 61 -24.06 8.32 4.13
N ILE A 62 -23.72 9.61 4.19
CA ILE A 62 -24.69 10.68 4.48
C ILE A 62 -25.79 10.73 3.41
N ALA A 63 -25.39 10.68 2.12
CA ALA A 63 -26.34 10.74 1.01
C ALA A 63 -27.34 9.58 1.06
N GLU A 64 -26.88 8.35 1.26
CA GLU A 64 -27.74 7.19 1.37
C GLU A 64 -28.63 7.23 2.63
N THR A 65 -28.06 7.62 3.77
CA THR A 65 -28.82 7.74 5.02
C THR A 65 -29.94 8.77 4.91
N ILE A 66 -29.70 9.94 4.32
CA ILE A 66 -30.75 10.97 4.15
C ILE A 66 -31.82 10.51 3.16
N THR A 67 -31.45 9.75 2.15
CA THR A 67 -32.39 9.20 1.17
C THR A 67 -33.35 8.21 1.82
N ASN A 68 -32.81 7.31 2.66
CA ASN A 68 -33.57 6.23 3.27
C ASN A 68 -34.33 6.68 4.53
N HIS A 69 -33.81 7.69 5.26
CA HIS A 69 -34.31 8.10 6.58
C HIS A 69 -34.58 9.61 6.63
N LYS A 70 -35.82 10.01 6.32
CA LYS A 70 -36.22 11.41 6.19
C LYS A 70 -36.16 12.22 7.51
N ASN A 71 -36.10 11.55 8.65
CA ASN A 71 -36.11 12.21 9.99
C ASN A 71 -34.69 12.61 10.46
N VAL A 72 -33.63 12.33 9.68
CA VAL A 72 -32.26 12.68 10.02
C VAL A 72 -32.04 14.17 9.82
N LYS A 73 -31.60 14.86 10.87
CA LYS A 73 -31.39 16.33 10.88
C LYS A 73 -29.96 16.74 11.16
N THR A 74 -29.16 15.86 11.76
CA THR A 74 -27.78 16.13 12.15
C THR A 74 -26.87 14.95 11.76
N PHE A 75 -25.55 15.19 11.71
CA PHE A 75 -24.59 14.11 11.50
C PHE A 75 -24.61 13.09 12.66
N ALA A 76 -24.88 13.54 13.87
CA ALA A 76 -25.02 12.65 15.02
C ALA A 76 -26.20 11.66 14.85
N ASP A 77 -27.33 12.12 14.30
CA ASP A 77 -28.50 11.26 14.05
C ASP A 77 -28.19 10.14 13.04
N CYS A 78 -27.24 10.35 12.15
CA CYS A 78 -26.82 9.35 11.17
C CYS A 78 -26.13 8.15 11.83
N LYS A 79 -25.49 8.31 12.99
CA LYS A 79 -24.60 7.30 13.59
C LYS A 79 -25.26 5.92 13.75
N LYS A 80 -26.52 5.88 14.16
CA LYS A 80 -27.28 4.63 14.36
C LYS A 80 -27.53 3.82 13.10
N TYR A 81 -27.38 4.44 11.92
CA TYR A 81 -27.56 3.80 10.61
C TYR A 81 -26.24 3.29 9.99
N VAL A 82 -25.11 3.40 10.71
CA VAL A 82 -23.82 2.87 10.23
C VAL A 82 -23.85 1.35 10.00
N PRO A 83 -24.44 0.52 10.89
CA PRO A 83 -24.56 -0.92 10.65
C PRO A 83 -25.36 -1.24 9.39
N GLU A 84 -26.51 -0.61 9.20
CA GLU A 84 -27.37 -0.77 8.02
C GLU A 84 -26.62 -0.42 6.73
N PHE A 85 -25.91 0.71 6.72
CA PHE A 85 -25.10 1.12 5.58
C PHE A 85 -23.97 0.11 5.25
N LEU A 86 -23.28 -0.41 6.26
CA LEU A 86 -22.21 -1.39 6.07
C LEU A 86 -22.77 -2.73 5.57
N GLN A 87 -23.94 -3.15 6.09
CA GLN A 87 -24.63 -4.36 5.64
C GLN A 87 -25.06 -4.23 4.18
N ASP A 88 -25.68 -3.10 3.79
CA ASP A 88 -26.01 -2.86 2.37
C ASP A 88 -24.80 -2.97 1.44
N LYS A 89 -23.61 -2.49 1.92
CA LYS A 89 -22.38 -2.61 1.13
C LYS A 89 -21.85 -4.05 1.09
N GLU A 90 -22.02 -4.81 2.13
CA GLU A 90 -21.69 -6.24 2.15
C GLU A 90 -22.59 -7.01 1.19
N ASP A 91 -23.90 -6.78 1.24
CA ASP A 91 -24.90 -7.41 0.36
C ASP A 91 -24.66 -7.08 -1.12
N LYS A 92 -24.14 -5.88 -1.41
CA LYS A 92 -23.65 -5.47 -2.73
C LYS A 92 -22.30 -6.07 -3.12
N GLY A 93 -21.73 -6.94 -2.30
CA GLY A 93 -20.51 -7.69 -2.59
C GLY A 93 -19.21 -6.94 -2.38
N LEU A 94 -19.20 -5.88 -1.56
CA LEU A 94 -17.95 -5.20 -1.21
C LEU A 94 -17.05 -6.13 -0.37
N SER A 95 -15.75 -6.09 -0.65
CA SER A 95 -14.80 -6.95 0.05
C SER A 95 -14.67 -6.58 1.53
N ALA A 96 -14.34 -7.56 2.39
CA ALA A 96 -14.05 -7.38 3.80
C ALA A 96 -13.02 -6.28 4.10
N TRP A 97 -12.04 -6.06 3.18
CA TRP A 97 -11.08 -4.95 3.30
C TRP A 97 -11.73 -3.60 3.07
N THR A 98 -12.62 -3.49 2.09
CA THR A 98 -13.34 -2.25 1.77
C THR A 98 -14.30 -1.90 2.91
N LEU A 99 -15.05 -2.87 3.41
CA LEU A 99 -15.95 -2.68 4.56
C LEU A 99 -15.20 -2.19 5.79
N ALA A 100 -14.06 -2.80 6.12
CA ALA A 100 -13.22 -2.34 7.22
C ALA A 100 -12.62 -0.95 7.00
N GLN A 101 -12.37 -0.54 5.76
CA GLN A 101 -11.95 0.82 5.44
C GLN A 101 -13.11 1.81 5.62
N TYR A 102 -14.32 1.44 5.21
CA TYR A 102 -15.53 2.24 5.40
C TYR A 102 -15.79 2.45 6.89
N GLY A 103 -15.77 1.39 7.70
CA GLY A 103 -15.90 1.50 9.15
C GLY A 103 -14.82 2.38 9.78
N SER A 104 -13.57 2.30 9.31
CA SER A 104 -12.49 3.18 9.81
C SER A 104 -12.69 4.65 9.44
N ALA A 105 -13.26 4.94 8.27
CA ALA A 105 -13.58 6.30 7.84
C ALA A 105 -14.67 6.90 8.72
N LEU A 106 -15.76 6.15 8.94
CA LEU A 106 -16.87 6.57 9.80
C LEU A 106 -16.45 6.68 11.26
N ALA A 107 -15.66 5.74 11.77
CA ALA A 107 -15.10 5.78 13.11
C ALA A 107 -14.23 7.03 13.35
N SER A 108 -13.45 7.44 12.34
CA SER A 108 -12.69 8.71 12.41
C SER A 108 -13.61 9.92 12.45
N ALA A 109 -14.73 9.93 11.72
CA ALA A 109 -15.66 11.03 11.69
C ALA A 109 -16.50 11.14 12.99
N TYR A 110 -16.79 10.01 13.64
CA TYR A 110 -17.51 9.95 14.92
C TYR A 110 -16.59 9.90 16.15
N ASP A 111 -15.29 10.00 15.95
CA ASP A 111 -14.26 9.89 17.01
C ASP A 111 -14.46 8.67 17.93
N CYS A 112 -14.72 7.50 17.35
CA CYS A 112 -14.97 6.25 18.05
C CYS A 112 -14.16 5.08 17.46
N GLN A 113 -14.27 3.87 18.00
CA GLN A 113 -13.73 2.67 17.38
C GLN A 113 -14.73 2.13 16.35
N LYS A 114 -14.23 1.47 15.30
CA LYS A 114 -15.11 0.89 14.26
C LYS A 114 -16.06 -0.20 14.82
N ASN A 115 -15.64 -0.89 15.89
CA ASN A 115 -16.46 -1.93 16.54
C ASN A 115 -17.58 -1.34 17.40
N ASP A 116 -17.53 -0.03 17.73
CA ASP A 116 -18.55 0.65 18.51
C ASP A 116 -19.86 0.86 17.70
N PHE A 117 -19.85 0.53 16.42
CA PHE A 117 -21.04 0.60 15.57
C PHE A 117 -21.97 -0.62 15.68
N GLY A 118 -21.53 -1.71 16.32
CA GLY A 118 -22.32 -2.94 16.42
C GLY A 118 -22.49 -3.67 15.08
N TYR A 119 -21.51 -3.54 14.17
CA TYR A 119 -21.47 -4.27 12.90
C TYR A 119 -20.36 -5.33 12.94
N ASP A 120 -20.72 -6.56 12.59
CA ASP A 120 -19.79 -7.69 12.54
C ASP A 120 -19.04 -7.71 11.20
N TYR A 121 -17.79 -7.25 11.22
CA TYR A 121 -16.98 -7.18 10.02
C TYR A 121 -16.59 -8.58 9.52
N PRO A 122 -16.82 -8.91 8.24
CA PRO A 122 -16.47 -10.20 7.71
C PRO A 122 -14.96 -10.46 7.80
N VAL A 123 -14.62 -11.74 8.04
CA VAL A 123 -13.24 -12.19 8.14
C VAL A 123 -12.51 -12.00 6.80
N ARG A 124 -11.28 -11.55 6.86
CA ARG A 124 -10.46 -11.29 5.67
C ARG A 124 -9.71 -12.56 5.27
N HIS A 125 -10.25 -13.31 4.34
CA HIS A 125 -9.58 -14.46 3.74
C HIS A 125 -8.88 -14.07 2.44
N ARG A 126 -7.60 -14.48 2.27
CA ARG A 126 -6.82 -14.14 1.06
C ARG A 126 -7.43 -14.73 -0.21
N ALA A 127 -8.03 -15.91 -0.12
CA ALA A 127 -8.77 -16.53 -1.22
C ALA A 127 -9.85 -15.62 -1.80
N ASN A 128 -10.43 -14.75 -0.96
CA ASN A 128 -11.47 -13.80 -1.35
C ASN A 128 -10.92 -12.49 -1.96
N ILE A 129 -9.60 -12.34 -2.06
CA ILE A 129 -9.01 -11.14 -2.68
C ILE A 129 -9.18 -11.23 -4.20
N LYS A 130 -10.26 -10.66 -4.70
CA LYS A 130 -10.46 -10.43 -6.14
C LYS A 130 -9.53 -9.30 -6.60
N ARG A 131 -8.24 -9.60 -6.78
CA ARG A 131 -7.30 -8.63 -7.34
C ARG A 131 -7.27 -8.81 -8.84
N CYS A 132 -7.59 -7.77 -9.59
CA CYS A 132 -7.19 -7.62 -10.98
C CYS A 132 -5.65 -7.38 -11.06
N ARG A 133 -4.88 -8.26 -10.46
CA ARG A 133 -3.42 -8.30 -10.54
C ARG A 133 -2.97 -9.43 -11.44
N GLY A 134 -3.86 -9.94 -12.25
CA GLY A 134 -3.53 -10.75 -13.39
C GLY A 134 -3.25 -9.85 -14.59
N VAL A 135 -2.60 -10.37 -15.59
CA VAL A 135 -2.48 -9.75 -16.90
C VAL A 135 -3.89 -9.33 -17.31
N ASN A 136 -4.18 -8.04 -17.30
CA ASN A 136 -5.35 -7.51 -17.94
C ASN A 136 -5.11 -7.65 -19.43
N SER A 137 -5.55 -8.77 -20.00
CA SER A 137 -5.54 -9.01 -21.45
C SER A 137 -6.35 -7.94 -22.23
N SER A 138 -6.97 -7.02 -21.52
CA SER A 138 -7.83 -5.96 -22.03
C SER A 138 -7.34 -4.54 -21.73
N ASP A 139 -6.07 -4.32 -21.41
CA ASP A 139 -5.57 -2.94 -21.35
C ASP A 139 -5.30 -2.42 -22.77
N TYR A 140 -6.40 -2.14 -23.48
CA TYR A 140 -6.43 -1.60 -24.85
C TYR A 140 -5.73 -0.25 -25.00
N ARG A 141 -5.26 0.37 -23.89
CA ARG A 141 -4.76 1.74 -23.88
C ARG A 141 -3.31 1.86 -24.25
N SER A 142 -2.58 0.74 -24.34
CA SER A 142 -1.20 0.79 -24.76
C SER A 142 -0.69 -0.59 -25.19
N PRO A 143 -0.09 -0.70 -26.39
CA PRO A 143 0.58 -1.91 -26.82
C PRO A 143 1.58 -2.38 -25.76
N GLU A 144 1.67 -3.69 -25.58
CA GLU A 144 2.53 -4.30 -24.55
C GLU A 144 3.99 -3.90 -24.72
N GLU A 145 4.45 -3.85 -25.97
CA GLU A 145 5.79 -3.44 -26.39
C GLU A 145 6.22 -2.06 -25.89
N ARG A 146 5.29 -1.09 -25.85
CA ARG A 146 5.60 0.27 -25.37
C ARG A 146 6.15 0.32 -23.95
N TRP A 147 5.87 -0.70 -23.15
CA TRP A 147 6.25 -0.72 -21.73
C TRP A 147 7.26 -1.80 -21.38
N ASP A 148 7.78 -2.52 -22.35
CA ASP A 148 8.66 -3.66 -22.06
C ASP A 148 9.92 -3.23 -21.31
N THR A 149 10.55 -2.14 -21.73
CA THR A 149 11.69 -1.55 -21.01
C THR A 149 11.32 -1.16 -19.58
N ALA A 150 10.18 -0.49 -19.39
CA ALA A 150 9.75 -0.11 -18.05
C ALA A 150 9.39 -1.33 -17.20
N LYS A 151 8.77 -2.36 -17.78
CA LYS A 151 8.49 -3.63 -17.11
C LYS A 151 9.77 -4.35 -16.69
N MET A 152 10.77 -4.40 -17.59
CA MET A 152 12.08 -4.96 -17.28
C MET A 152 12.72 -4.24 -16.09
N VAL A 153 12.80 -2.91 -16.11
CA VAL A 153 13.36 -2.11 -15.01
C VAL A 153 12.57 -2.31 -13.71
N LEU A 154 11.25 -2.40 -13.78
CA LEU A 154 10.40 -2.65 -12.62
C LEU A 154 10.61 -4.05 -12.00
N LYS A 155 10.79 -5.10 -12.84
CA LYS A 155 11.13 -6.46 -12.40
C LYS A 155 12.57 -6.53 -11.87
N ALA A 156 13.48 -5.78 -12.48
CA ALA A 156 14.89 -5.70 -12.07
C ALA A 156 15.04 -5.00 -10.71
N THR A 157 14.25 -3.96 -10.44
CA THR A 157 14.42 -3.12 -9.25
C THR A 157 13.38 -3.37 -8.17
N GLY A 158 12.23 -3.95 -8.49
CA GLY A 158 11.11 -4.07 -7.56
C GLY A 158 10.54 -2.74 -7.08
N CYS A 159 10.75 -1.63 -7.79
CA CYS A 159 10.29 -0.31 -7.41
C CYS A 159 8.76 -0.19 -7.35
N ARG A 160 8.27 0.61 -6.40
CA ARG A 160 6.89 1.12 -6.46
C ARG A 160 6.77 2.17 -7.57
N ARG A 161 5.54 2.46 -8.04
CA ARG A 161 5.31 3.52 -9.05
C ARG A 161 5.99 4.84 -8.71
N THR A 162 5.86 5.31 -7.48
CA THR A 162 6.45 6.58 -7.04
C THR A 162 7.96 6.53 -6.95
N GLU A 163 8.54 5.37 -6.66
CA GLU A 163 9.99 5.13 -6.66
C GLU A 163 10.51 5.10 -8.10
N ALA A 164 9.85 4.37 -8.99
CA ALA A 164 10.22 4.30 -10.41
C ALA A 164 10.18 5.67 -11.11
N LEU A 165 9.21 6.52 -10.76
CA LEU A 165 9.13 7.89 -11.28
C LEU A 165 10.25 8.83 -10.78
N ARG A 166 11.05 8.39 -9.82
CA ARG A 166 12.19 9.14 -9.27
C ARG A 166 13.53 8.48 -9.60
N LEU A 167 13.53 7.36 -10.34
CA LEU A 167 14.77 6.71 -10.74
C LEU A 167 15.55 7.56 -11.74
N ARG A 168 16.86 7.64 -11.50
CA ARG A 168 17.85 8.32 -12.34
C ARG A 168 18.95 7.33 -12.71
N LYS A 169 19.77 7.62 -13.70
CA LYS A 169 20.94 6.79 -14.02
C LYS A 169 21.91 6.69 -12.85
N GLU A 170 22.14 7.77 -12.15
CA GLU A 170 23.04 7.87 -11.00
C GLU A 170 22.56 7.08 -9.78
N ASP A 171 21.34 6.61 -9.80
CA ASP A 171 20.80 5.76 -8.73
C ASP A 171 21.24 4.28 -8.89
N PHE A 172 22.06 3.96 -9.89
CA PHE A 172 22.61 2.63 -10.08
C PHE A 172 24.14 2.63 -9.87
N ARG A 173 24.65 1.58 -9.24
CA ARG A 173 26.08 1.38 -9.04
C ARG A 173 26.46 -0.08 -9.05
N GLU A 174 27.72 -0.35 -9.42
CA GLU A 174 28.35 -1.63 -9.15
C GLU A 174 28.82 -1.66 -7.70
N ALA A 175 28.41 -2.66 -6.94
CA ALA A 175 28.91 -2.90 -5.60
C ALA A 175 30.25 -3.63 -5.64
N THR A 176 31.02 -3.60 -4.54
CA THR A 176 32.35 -4.24 -4.44
C THR A 176 32.32 -5.75 -4.67
N ASN A 177 31.19 -6.39 -4.49
CA ASN A 177 30.97 -7.82 -4.75
C ASN A 177 30.51 -8.13 -6.18
N GLY A 178 30.54 -7.15 -7.08
CA GLY A 178 30.11 -7.28 -8.49
C GLY A 178 28.61 -7.27 -8.73
N ASN A 179 27.80 -7.09 -7.68
CA ASN A 179 26.37 -6.96 -7.83
C ASN A 179 25.99 -5.55 -8.31
N LEU A 180 25.00 -5.45 -9.19
CA LEU A 180 24.37 -4.17 -9.51
C LEU A 180 23.39 -3.81 -8.40
N GLU A 181 23.47 -2.59 -7.89
CA GLU A 181 22.57 -2.05 -6.87
C GLU A 181 21.83 -0.82 -7.37
N VAL A 182 20.64 -0.58 -6.82
CA VAL A 182 19.81 0.58 -7.10
C VAL A 182 19.51 1.34 -5.82
N PHE A 183 19.70 2.66 -5.83
CA PHE A 183 19.30 3.54 -4.73
C PHE A 183 17.82 3.85 -4.80
N LYS A 184 17.07 3.43 -3.81
CA LYS A 184 15.62 3.64 -3.76
C LYS A 184 15.25 4.66 -2.70
N ARG A 185 14.40 5.62 -3.08
CA ARG A 185 13.78 6.61 -2.19
C ARG A 185 12.35 6.22 -1.92
N GLY A 186 12.14 5.50 -0.83
CA GLY A 186 10.89 4.84 -0.49
C GLY A 186 9.90 5.69 0.32
N LYS A 187 8.75 5.09 0.55
CA LYS A 187 7.71 5.68 1.40
C LYS A 187 8.21 5.85 2.84
N GLY A 188 7.97 7.03 3.41
CA GLY A 188 8.35 7.35 4.78
C GLY A 188 9.82 7.76 4.94
N GLY A 189 10.46 8.23 3.86
CA GLY A 189 11.84 8.72 3.90
C GLY A 189 12.89 7.60 4.02
N ILE A 190 12.52 6.35 3.77
CA ILE A 190 13.48 5.25 3.77
C ILE A 190 14.29 5.30 2.49
N GLU A 191 15.59 5.52 2.61
CA GLU A 191 16.53 5.56 1.50
C GLU A 191 17.62 4.51 1.71
N ARG A 192 17.87 3.70 0.68
CA ARG A 192 18.92 2.67 0.74
C ARG A 192 19.27 2.10 -0.62
N TRP A 193 20.47 1.57 -0.71
CA TRP A 193 20.89 0.72 -1.80
C TRP A 193 20.25 -0.65 -1.68
N CYS A 194 19.71 -1.14 -2.79
CA CYS A 194 19.01 -2.42 -2.87
C CYS A 194 19.59 -3.22 -4.03
N LEU A 195 19.68 -4.53 -3.88
CA LEU A 195 20.13 -5.42 -4.93
C LEU A 195 19.21 -5.30 -6.15
N VAL A 196 19.78 -5.16 -7.33
CA VAL A 196 19.08 -5.40 -8.59
C VAL A 196 18.88 -6.91 -8.74
N ASN A 197 17.70 -7.33 -9.18
CA ASN A 197 17.42 -8.74 -9.42
C ASN A 197 18.47 -9.34 -10.38
N PRO A 198 19.25 -10.34 -9.96
CA PRO A 198 20.35 -10.90 -10.75
C PRO A 198 19.92 -11.39 -12.13
N LYS A 199 18.67 -11.85 -12.26
CA LYS A 199 18.06 -12.30 -13.52
C LYS A 199 18.02 -11.23 -14.61
N TYR A 200 17.94 -9.96 -14.23
CA TYR A 200 17.81 -8.81 -15.15
C TYR A 200 19.05 -7.92 -15.18
N THR A 201 20.11 -8.27 -14.45
CA THR A 201 21.28 -7.39 -14.27
C THR A 201 21.97 -7.10 -15.61
N GLY A 202 22.15 -8.10 -16.47
CA GLY A 202 22.78 -7.92 -17.79
C GLY A 202 21.97 -6.98 -18.69
N GLU A 203 20.68 -7.26 -18.84
CA GLU A 203 19.77 -6.45 -19.67
C GLU A 203 19.66 -5.01 -19.14
N LEU A 204 19.60 -4.84 -17.81
CA LEU A 204 19.55 -3.52 -17.21
C LEU A 204 20.84 -2.72 -17.40
N ARG A 205 22.02 -3.37 -17.33
CA ARG A 205 23.31 -2.71 -17.63
C ARG A 205 23.35 -2.18 -19.06
N GLU A 206 22.93 -2.98 -20.03
CA GLU A 206 22.90 -2.56 -21.44
C GLU A 206 21.89 -1.40 -21.63
N TYR A 207 20.72 -1.51 -21.06
CA TYR A 207 19.76 -0.41 -21.10
C TYR A 207 20.33 0.88 -20.51
N LEU A 208 20.97 0.85 -19.34
CA LEU A 208 21.51 2.05 -18.69
C LEU A 208 22.60 2.77 -19.51
N LYS A 209 23.32 2.06 -20.40
CA LYS A 209 24.28 2.71 -21.30
C LYS A 209 23.62 3.68 -22.27
N THR A 210 22.48 3.30 -22.82
CA THR A 210 21.78 4.04 -23.88
C THR A 210 20.50 4.74 -23.43
N ALA A 211 20.07 4.55 -22.15
CA ALA A 211 18.82 5.08 -21.67
C ALA A 211 18.73 6.60 -21.83
N GLU A 212 17.67 7.06 -22.45
CA GLU A 212 17.29 8.47 -22.45
C GLU A 212 16.84 8.90 -21.05
N THR A 213 17.09 10.16 -20.73
CA THR A 213 16.64 10.75 -19.48
C THR A 213 15.75 11.95 -19.74
N HIS A 214 14.84 12.22 -18.83
CA HIS A 214 13.82 13.25 -18.96
C HIS A 214 13.98 14.28 -17.84
N PRO A 215 14.14 15.57 -18.14
CA PRO A 215 14.23 16.62 -17.13
C PRO A 215 12.86 16.80 -16.45
N VAL A 216 12.78 16.51 -15.14
CA VAL A 216 11.58 16.67 -14.33
C VAL A 216 11.96 17.33 -13.01
N SER A 217 11.50 18.54 -12.76
CA SER A 217 11.77 19.29 -11.52
C SER A 217 13.27 19.39 -11.16
N GLY A 218 14.12 19.63 -12.18
CA GLY A 218 15.57 19.77 -12.00
C GLY A 218 16.35 18.44 -11.88
N GLU A 219 15.69 17.29 -12.01
CA GLU A 219 16.33 15.97 -12.01
C GLU A 219 16.17 15.26 -13.36
N ASN A 220 17.19 14.53 -13.81
CA ASN A 220 17.15 13.71 -15.02
C ASN A 220 16.63 12.31 -14.69
N ARG A 221 15.34 12.07 -14.91
CA ARG A 221 14.65 10.82 -14.56
C ARG A 221 14.63 9.85 -15.75
N LEU A 222 14.68 8.55 -15.43
CA LEU A 222 14.59 7.49 -16.44
C LEU A 222 13.20 7.37 -17.07
N PHE A 223 12.14 7.75 -16.35
CA PHE A 223 10.77 7.59 -16.83
C PHE A 223 9.89 8.81 -16.55
N LEU A 224 9.10 9.17 -17.55
CA LEU A 224 7.91 9.99 -17.38
C LEU A 224 6.73 9.11 -16.93
N LYS A 225 5.70 9.74 -16.36
CA LYS A 225 4.49 9.04 -15.90
C LYS A 225 3.80 8.24 -17.02
N ALA A 226 3.82 8.74 -18.26
CA ALA A 226 3.22 8.09 -19.42
C ALA A 226 4.00 6.83 -19.89
N GLN A 227 5.27 6.72 -19.52
CA GLN A 227 6.14 5.59 -19.87
C GLN A 227 6.04 4.42 -18.88
N LEU A 228 5.30 4.58 -17.78
CA LEU A 228 5.08 3.50 -16.82
C LEU A 228 3.72 2.84 -17.03
N PRO A 229 3.63 1.49 -16.97
CA PRO A 229 2.38 0.76 -17.08
C PRO A 229 1.40 1.23 -16.00
N GLN A 230 0.12 1.41 -16.36
CA GLN A 230 -0.89 1.89 -15.40
C GLN A 230 -1.28 0.86 -14.36
N SER A 231 -1.18 -0.42 -14.71
CA SER A 231 -1.49 -1.59 -13.87
C SER A 231 -0.25 -2.45 -13.62
N SER A 232 -0.37 -3.50 -12.81
CA SER A 232 0.61 -4.59 -12.65
C SER A 232 1.97 -4.26 -12.00
N ILE A 233 2.27 -3.01 -11.64
CA ILE A 233 3.57 -2.67 -10.99
C ILE A 233 3.77 -3.45 -9.67
N HIS A 234 2.69 -3.71 -8.93
CA HIS A 234 2.78 -4.51 -7.71
C HIS A 234 3.04 -5.99 -7.98
N ASP A 235 2.61 -6.50 -9.14
CA ASP A 235 2.90 -7.88 -9.52
C ASP A 235 4.37 -8.04 -9.90
N MET A 236 4.94 -7.10 -10.66
CA MET A 236 6.37 -7.07 -10.97
C MET A 236 7.23 -6.96 -9.70
N ARG A 237 6.75 -6.21 -8.71
CA ARG A 237 7.41 -6.16 -7.40
C ARG A 237 7.27 -7.47 -6.63
N ALA A 238 6.20 -8.23 -6.83
CA ALA A 238 6.06 -9.57 -6.27
C ALA A 238 6.96 -10.58 -6.99
N ASP A 239 7.11 -10.47 -8.31
CA ASP A 239 8.08 -11.25 -9.08
C ASP A 239 9.51 -11.00 -8.57
N TYR A 240 9.91 -9.74 -8.45
CA TYR A 240 11.18 -9.36 -7.87
C TYR A 240 11.41 -9.99 -6.47
N ALA A 241 10.39 -9.97 -5.61
CA ALA A 241 10.52 -10.54 -4.28
C ALA A 241 10.70 -12.06 -4.29
N ARG A 242 9.99 -12.77 -5.19
CA ARG A 242 10.12 -14.23 -5.37
C ARG A 242 11.46 -14.60 -5.96
N ASP A 243 11.89 -13.90 -7.02
CA ASP A 243 13.18 -14.11 -7.64
C ASP A 243 14.33 -13.89 -6.65
N LEU A 244 14.26 -12.84 -5.82
CA LEU A 244 15.25 -12.60 -4.78
C LEU A 244 15.21 -13.64 -3.65
N TYR A 245 14.03 -14.11 -3.26
CA TYR A 245 13.92 -15.15 -2.25
C TYR A 245 14.64 -16.41 -2.75
N GLN A 246 14.34 -16.84 -3.98
CA GLN A 246 14.99 -17.99 -4.61
C GLN A 246 16.51 -17.79 -4.76
N TYR A 247 16.94 -16.63 -5.22
CA TYR A 247 18.35 -16.30 -5.35
C TYR A 247 19.13 -16.43 -4.03
N PHE A 248 18.55 -15.92 -2.92
CA PHE A 248 19.19 -16.04 -1.62
C PHE A 248 19.10 -17.46 -1.06
N GLU A 249 18.05 -18.20 -1.38
CA GLU A 249 17.89 -19.59 -0.98
C GLU A 249 18.95 -20.47 -1.66
N ASP A 250 19.14 -20.32 -2.96
CA ASP A 250 20.13 -21.07 -3.75
C ASP A 250 21.58 -20.77 -3.30
N ARG A 251 21.85 -19.57 -2.85
CA ARG A 251 23.20 -19.19 -2.37
C ARG A 251 23.46 -19.63 -0.91
N GLY A 252 22.42 -19.62 -0.09
CA GLY A 252 22.53 -19.96 1.32
C GLY A 252 23.28 -18.95 2.21
N ASP A 253 23.88 -17.90 1.63
CA ASP A 253 24.79 -16.97 2.30
C ASP A 253 24.09 -16.04 3.33
N VAL A 254 22.79 -15.84 3.20
CA VAL A 254 21.97 -15.03 4.14
C VAL A 254 21.02 -15.86 4.99
N ALA A 255 20.98 -17.18 4.77
CA ALA A 255 20.14 -18.08 5.53
C ALA A 255 20.61 -18.17 6.99
N THR A 256 19.68 -18.13 7.93
CA THR A 256 19.98 -18.21 9.37
C THR A 256 19.58 -19.52 9.99
N GLY A 257 18.88 -20.39 9.28
CA GLY A 257 18.28 -21.61 9.81
C GLY A 257 17.10 -21.35 10.77
N LYS A 258 16.82 -20.09 11.12
CA LYS A 258 15.64 -19.72 11.92
C LYS A 258 14.40 -19.68 11.05
N ILE A 259 13.39 -20.44 11.42
CA ILE A 259 12.17 -20.58 10.62
C ILE A 259 11.10 -19.58 11.02
N TYR A 260 10.49 -18.95 10.01
CA TYR A 260 9.27 -18.16 10.12
C TYR A 260 8.08 -19.04 9.76
N HIS A 261 7.27 -19.40 10.74
CA HIS A 261 6.02 -20.15 10.52
C HIS A 261 4.88 -19.19 10.20
N CYS A 262 4.20 -19.43 9.09
CA CYS A 262 3.04 -18.65 8.66
C CYS A 262 1.83 -18.92 9.54
N LYS A 263 0.93 -17.95 9.63
CA LYS A 263 -0.33 -18.01 10.38
C LYS A 263 -1.53 -17.73 9.46
N GLY A 264 -2.73 -18.08 9.94
CA GLY A 264 -3.98 -17.85 9.21
C GLY A 264 -4.03 -18.62 7.89
N ASP A 265 -4.39 -17.93 6.81
CA ASP A 265 -4.56 -18.55 5.47
C ASP A 265 -3.29 -19.19 4.87
N MET A 266 -2.15 -18.98 5.50
CA MET A 266 -0.87 -19.54 5.07
C MET A 266 -0.32 -20.57 6.08
N LEU A 267 -1.14 -21.06 6.99
CA LEU A 267 -0.75 -22.09 7.94
C LEU A 267 -0.16 -23.29 7.19
N GLY A 268 0.94 -23.85 7.73
CA GLY A 268 1.70 -24.94 7.12
C GLY A 268 2.84 -24.50 6.19
N ARG A 269 2.89 -23.21 5.75
CA ARG A 269 4.03 -22.68 5.02
C ARG A 269 5.07 -22.10 5.98
N SER A 270 6.32 -22.24 5.61
CA SER A 270 7.44 -21.71 6.39
C SER A 270 8.52 -21.13 5.46
N PHE A 271 9.33 -20.23 6.01
CA PHE A 271 10.39 -19.52 5.29
C PHE A 271 11.58 -19.30 6.23
N ASP A 272 12.81 -19.27 5.70
CA ASP A 272 13.98 -18.84 6.49
C ASP A 272 13.88 -17.35 6.83
N LYS A 273 14.13 -16.99 8.09
CA LYS A 273 14.03 -15.59 8.56
C LYS A 273 15.13 -14.70 7.99
N GLY A 274 16.33 -15.24 7.79
CA GLY A 274 17.43 -14.47 7.23
C GLY A 274 17.12 -14.07 5.79
N ILE A 275 16.66 -15.02 4.98
CA ILE A 275 16.24 -14.77 3.60
C ILE A 275 15.07 -13.79 3.55
N LEU A 276 14.04 -13.98 4.40
CA LEU A 276 12.92 -13.02 4.49
C LEU A 276 13.39 -11.60 4.83
N SER A 277 14.33 -11.48 5.76
CA SER A 277 14.86 -10.17 6.16
C SER A 277 15.66 -9.53 5.02
N ALA A 278 16.46 -10.30 4.27
CA ALA A 278 17.17 -9.82 3.09
C ALA A 278 16.20 -9.33 2.00
N VAL A 279 15.15 -10.09 1.69
CA VAL A 279 14.12 -9.67 0.74
C VAL A 279 13.35 -8.45 1.26
N SER A 280 13.00 -8.43 2.55
CA SER A 280 12.33 -7.30 3.22
C SER A 280 13.15 -6.02 3.12
N TYR A 281 14.46 -6.11 3.34
CA TYR A 281 15.41 -5.02 3.16
C TYR A 281 15.37 -4.46 1.74
N ASN A 282 15.50 -5.33 0.73
CA ASN A 282 15.52 -4.94 -0.68
C ASN A 282 14.17 -4.38 -1.17
N LEU A 283 13.07 -4.74 -0.51
CA LEU A 283 11.74 -4.16 -0.72
C LEU A 283 11.49 -2.89 0.13
N GLN A 284 12.46 -2.41 0.89
CA GLN A 284 12.32 -1.27 1.81
C GLN A 284 11.17 -1.45 2.81
N HIS A 285 11.01 -2.67 3.30
CA HIS A 285 10.15 -2.97 4.42
C HIS A 285 10.96 -3.08 5.72
N SER A 286 10.32 -2.81 6.85
CA SER A 286 10.88 -2.97 8.19
C SER A 286 10.35 -4.20 8.91
N ARG A 287 9.60 -5.06 8.20
CA ARG A 287 8.95 -6.23 8.80
C ARG A 287 8.81 -7.35 7.77
N ASP A 288 9.28 -8.53 8.12
CA ASP A 288 9.31 -9.71 7.26
C ASP A 288 7.90 -10.24 6.93
N ASN A 289 6.96 -10.13 7.87
CA ASN A 289 5.59 -10.55 7.65
C ASN A 289 4.89 -9.80 6.48
N VAL A 290 5.38 -8.62 6.09
CA VAL A 290 4.87 -7.90 4.92
C VAL A 290 5.28 -8.62 3.64
N VAL A 291 6.50 -9.15 3.59
CA VAL A 291 7.01 -9.92 2.43
C VAL A 291 6.14 -11.16 2.22
N VAL A 292 6.00 -11.97 3.26
CA VAL A 292 5.17 -13.18 3.23
C VAL A 292 3.74 -12.84 2.82
N ASN A 293 3.16 -11.84 3.48
CA ASN A 293 1.74 -11.51 3.34
C ASN A 293 1.36 -10.90 1.99
N HIS A 294 2.28 -10.26 1.29
CA HIS A 294 1.95 -9.49 0.09
C HIS A 294 2.69 -9.94 -1.17
N TYR A 295 3.79 -10.68 -1.04
CA TYR A 295 4.65 -11.00 -2.17
C TYR A 295 4.90 -12.51 -2.36
N LEU A 296 5.02 -13.29 -1.27
CA LEU A 296 5.35 -14.72 -1.33
C LEU A 296 4.14 -15.65 -1.10
N TRP A 297 2.93 -15.12 -1.06
CA TRP A 297 1.75 -15.92 -0.73
C TRP A 297 1.20 -16.77 -1.90
N LYS A 298 1.61 -16.50 -3.13
CA LYS A 298 1.27 -17.28 -4.34
C LYS A 298 2.26 -18.43 -4.53
#